data_028dd3efb8a2ed1c66a655caa542cb6a
#
_entry.id   028dd3efb8a2ed1c66a655caa542cb6a
#
_cell.length_a   1.000
_cell.length_b   1.000
_cell.length_c   1.000
_cell.angle_alpha   90.00
_cell.angle_beta   90.00
_cell.angle_gamma   90.00
#
_symmetry.space_group_name_H-M   'P 1'
#
loop_
_entity.id
_entity.type
_entity.pdbx_description
1 polymer ?
#
loop_
_entity_poly.entity_id
_entity_poly.type
_entity_poly.pdbx_seq_one_letter_code
_entity_poly.pdbx_strand_id
1 'polypeptide(L)'
;MSNFKIREIQPKDNQQVAKVIREVLIEMGVPKVGTAYEDKSLDDMYGYYNNPGMEYFVVEENSAIIGCAGIGPLPGEKDVCELQKMYFLPETRGRGIGAEMMQTCLEFARKEGYKKCYLETMPYMIHAQKLYARTGFTPLDGPMGETGHYNCTVWMIKELDGK
;
A
#
# COMPACT_ATOMS: atom_id res chain seq x y z
N MET A 1 -11.10 6.56 22.69
CA MET A 1 -9.75 6.07 22.46
C MET A 1 -9.72 5.01 21.41
N SER A 2 -8.82 5.17 20.52
CA SER A 2 -8.64 4.22 19.46
C SER A 2 -7.76 3.06 19.95
N ASN A 3 -8.20 1.82 19.71
CA ASN A 3 -7.45 0.65 20.12
C ASN A 3 -6.99 -0.16 18.91
N PHE A 4 -6.55 0.54 17.89
CA PHE A 4 -6.02 -0.15 16.73
C PHE A 4 -4.53 -0.47 16.92
N LYS A 5 -4.08 -1.48 16.21
CA LYS A 5 -2.64 -1.74 16.12
C LYS A 5 -2.28 -2.14 14.70
N ILE A 6 -1.06 -1.79 14.31
CA ILE A 6 -0.53 -2.16 13.00
C ILE A 6 0.45 -3.31 13.25
N ARG A 7 0.28 -4.39 12.50
CA ARG A 7 1.12 -5.56 12.62
C ARG A 7 1.30 -6.24 11.28
N GLU A 8 2.24 -7.17 11.22
CA GLU A 8 2.46 -7.95 10.01
C GLU A 8 1.29 -8.89 9.75
N ILE A 9 1.02 -9.14 8.47
CA ILE A 9 -0.06 -10.03 8.06
C ILE A 9 0.24 -11.46 8.51
N GLN A 10 -0.79 -12.21 8.85
CA GLN A 10 -0.73 -13.62 9.18
C GLN A 10 -1.62 -14.41 8.22
N PRO A 11 -1.41 -15.73 8.09
CA PRO A 11 -2.24 -16.52 7.16
C PRO A 11 -3.73 -16.38 7.41
N LYS A 12 -4.13 -16.25 8.66
CA LYS A 12 -5.55 -16.14 9.02
C LYS A 12 -6.19 -14.84 8.52
N ASP A 13 -5.37 -13.86 8.10
CA ASP A 13 -5.89 -12.57 7.68
C ASP A 13 -6.27 -12.52 6.21
N ASN A 14 -5.86 -13.51 5.42
CA ASN A 14 -6.02 -13.45 3.96
C ASN A 14 -7.44 -13.11 3.51
N GLN A 15 -8.42 -13.76 4.11
CA GLN A 15 -9.81 -13.57 3.69
C GLN A 15 -10.31 -12.18 3.99
N GLN A 16 -10.04 -11.68 5.20
CA GLN A 16 -10.45 -10.33 5.58
C GLN A 16 -9.73 -9.27 4.78
N VAL A 17 -8.43 -9.45 4.51
CA VAL A 17 -7.65 -8.50 3.73
C VAL A 17 -8.19 -8.38 2.32
N ALA A 18 -8.44 -9.51 1.65
CA ALA A 18 -8.99 -9.48 0.30
C ALA A 18 -10.33 -8.75 0.26
N LYS A 19 -11.17 -8.99 1.27
CA LYS A 19 -12.46 -8.34 1.34
C LYS A 19 -12.32 -6.82 1.53
N VAL A 20 -11.45 -6.39 2.43
CA VAL A 20 -11.22 -4.97 2.67
C VAL A 20 -10.77 -4.27 1.39
N ILE A 21 -9.79 -4.84 0.71
CA ILE A 21 -9.26 -4.23 -0.50
C ILE A 21 -10.34 -4.09 -1.58
N ARG A 22 -11.09 -5.17 -1.83
CA ARG A 22 -12.11 -5.13 -2.87
C ARG A 22 -13.26 -4.19 -2.51
N GLU A 23 -13.63 -4.13 -1.23
CA GLU A 23 -14.66 -3.18 -0.81
C GLU A 23 -14.23 -1.74 -1.04
N VAL A 24 -12.99 -1.40 -0.69
CA VAL A 24 -12.49 -0.04 -0.87
C VAL A 24 -12.40 0.30 -2.35
N LEU A 25 -11.90 -0.62 -3.17
CA LEU A 25 -11.79 -0.37 -4.60
C LEU A 25 -13.16 -0.12 -5.24
N ILE A 26 -14.16 -0.90 -4.84
CA ILE A 26 -15.51 -0.70 -5.36
C ILE A 26 -16.08 0.62 -4.88
N GLU A 27 -15.91 0.95 -3.61
CA GLU A 27 -16.40 2.21 -3.04
C GLU A 27 -15.82 3.42 -3.77
N MET A 28 -14.54 3.34 -4.12
CA MET A 28 -13.85 4.44 -4.80
C MET A 28 -14.13 4.49 -6.30
N GLY A 29 -14.86 3.53 -6.84
CA GLY A 29 -15.17 3.51 -8.26
C GLY A 29 -13.98 3.10 -9.13
N VAL A 30 -13.00 2.40 -8.56
CA VAL A 30 -11.84 1.97 -9.32
C VAL A 30 -12.24 0.88 -10.31
N PRO A 31 -11.81 1.00 -11.59
CA PRO A 31 -12.11 -0.05 -12.56
C PRO A 31 -11.57 -1.41 -12.10
N LYS A 32 -12.32 -2.47 -12.41
CA LYS A 32 -11.89 -3.82 -12.04
C LYS A 32 -10.78 -4.35 -12.93
N VAL A 33 -10.62 -3.77 -14.12
CA VAL A 33 -9.62 -4.22 -15.10
C VAL A 33 -8.45 -3.24 -15.10
N GLY A 34 -7.22 -3.77 -15.10
CA GLY A 34 -6.01 -2.94 -15.17
C GLY A 34 -5.64 -2.29 -13.84
N THR A 35 -6.21 -2.75 -12.74
CA THR A 35 -5.91 -2.22 -11.40
C THR A 35 -5.69 -3.38 -10.44
N ALA A 36 -5.43 -3.05 -9.17
CA ALA A 36 -5.20 -4.06 -8.16
C ALA A 36 -6.38 -5.00 -7.94
N TYR A 37 -7.61 -4.61 -8.34
CA TYR A 37 -8.79 -5.44 -8.10
C TYR A 37 -8.63 -6.86 -8.69
N GLU A 38 -8.00 -6.97 -9.86
CA GLU A 38 -7.87 -8.26 -10.51
C GLU A 38 -6.56 -9.00 -10.21
N ASP A 39 -5.72 -8.42 -9.34
CA ASP A 39 -4.48 -9.10 -8.95
C ASP A 39 -4.82 -10.39 -8.21
N LYS A 40 -4.29 -11.50 -8.70
CA LYS A 40 -4.54 -12.81 -8.08
C LYS A 40 -3.98 -12.88 -6.67
N SER A 41 -2.96 -12.10 -6.36
CA SER A 41 -2.36 -12.07 -5.04
C SER A 41 -3.35 -11.64 -3.96
N LEU A 42 -4.46 -10.97 -4.31
CA LEU A 42 -5.43 -10.54 -3.31
C LEU A 42 -5.99 -11.70 -2.48
N ASP A 43 -6.05 -12.89 -3.05
CA ASP A 43 -6.64 -14.01 -2.33
C ASP A 43 -5.66 -14.74 -1.43
N ASP A 44 -4.35 -14.44 -1.55
CA ASP A 44 -3.34 -15.01 -0.66
C ASP A 44 -2.24 -13.98 -0.45
N MET A 45 -2.59 -12.90 0.23
CA MET A 45 -1.64 -11.81 0.47
C MET A 45 -0.51 -12.26 1.37
N TYR A 46 -0.79 -13.10 2.34
CA TYR A 46 0.28 -13.62 3.20
C TYR A 46 1.32 -14.37 2.38
N GLY A 47 0.89 -15.29 1.52
CA GLY A 47 1.82 -16.04 0.70
C GLY A 47 2.59 -15.17 -0.27
N TYR A 48 1.90 -14.22 -0.89
CA TYR A 48 2.54 -13.33 -1.86
C TYR A 48 3.66 -12.50 -1.22
N TYR A 49 3.41 -11.98 -0.01
CA TYR A 49 4.39 -11.12 0.67
C TYR A 49 5.37 -11.87 1.55
N ASN A 50 5.23 -13.19 1.67
CA ASN A 50 6.16 -13.99 2.47
C ASN A 50 7.42 -14.30 1.65
N ASN A 51 8.13 -13.27 1.26
CA ASN A 51 9.33 -13.34 0.43
C ASN A 51 10.33 -12.31 0.89
N PRO A 52 11.64 -12.54 0.67
CA PRO A 52 12.65 -11.54 1.06
C PRO A 52 12.39 -10.19 0.42
N GLY A 53 12.57 -9.13 1.20
CA GLY A 53 12.37 -7.77 0.71
C GLY A 53 10.92 -7.32 0.64
N MET A 54 9.99 -8.16 1.09
CA MET A 54 8.56 -7.87 1.03
C MET A 54 7.92 -8.00 2.40
N GLU A 55 6.92 -7.19 2.65
CA GLU A 55 6.10 -7.30 3.86
C GLU A 55 4.76 -6.66 3.63
N TYR A 56 3.73 -7.22 4.25
CA TYR A 56 2.40 -6.65 4.21
C TYR A 56 1.93 -6.42 5.64
N PHE A 57 1.38 -5.24 5.90
CA PHE A 57 0.91 -4.86 7.23
C PHE A 57 -0.59 -4.69 7.23
N VAL A 58 -1.20 -5.00 8.37
CA VAL A 58 -2.64 -4.85 8.55
C VAL A 58 -2.90 -3.99 9.78
N VAL A 59 -4.02 -3.28 9.75
CA VAL A 59 -4.51 -2.52 10.90
C VAL A 59 -5.63 -3.34 11.51
N GLU A 60 -5.43 -3.75 12.75
CA GLU A 60 -6.42 -4.55 13.46
C GLU A 60 -7.06 -3.73 14.56
N GLU A 61 -8.39 -3.75 14.62
CA GLU A 61 -9.14 -3.10 15.67
C GLU A 61 -10.29 -4.01 16.04
N ASN A 62 -10.37 -4.37 17.34
CA ASN A 62 -11.43 -5.25 17.84
C ASN A 62 -11.51 -6.56 17.05
N SER A 63 -10.36 -7.14 16.76
CA SER A 63 -10.22 -8.41 16.03
C SER A 63 -10.64 -8.34 14.56
N ALA A 64 -10.88 -7.16 14.04
CA ALA A 64 -11.23 -6.97 12.62
C ALA A 64 -10.13 -6.20 11.89
N ILE A 65 -9.91 -6.54 10.64
CA ILE A 65 -8.97 -5.80 9.79
C ILE A 65 -9.70 -4.62 9.17
N ILE A 66 -9.15 -3.41 9.37
CA ILE A 66 -9.77 -2.19 8.88
C ILE A 66 -8.89 -1.42 7.89
N GLY A 67 -7.67 -1.88 7.69
CA GLY A 67 -6.76 -1.27 6.71
C GLY A 67 -5.57 -2.15 6.48
N CYS A 68 -4.81 -1.83 5.44
CA CYS A 68 -3.68 -2.66 5.04
C CYS A 68 -2.78 -1.91 4.05
N ALA A 69 -1.51 -2.31 4.00
CA ALA A 69 -0.55 -1.76 3.05
C ALA A 69 0.70 -2.63 3.04
N GLY A 70 1.47 -2.59 1.95
CA GLY A 70 2.68 -3.38 1.88
C GLY A 70 3.79 -2.74 1.07
N ILE A 71 4.94 -3.39 1.16
CA ILE A 71 6.15 -3.00 0.44
C ILE A 71 6.64 -4.23 -0.32
N GLY A 72 7.01 -4.04 -1.58
CA GLY A 72 7.64 -5.06 -2.38
C GLY A 72 8.63 -4.42 -3.33
N PRO A 73 9.49 -5.21 -3.97
CA PRO A 73 10.42 -4.65 -4.95
C PRO A 73 9.66 -4.17 -6.18
N LEU A 74 10.13 -3.07 -6.77
CA LEU A 74 9.53 -2.57 -8.00
C LEU A 74 10.14 -3.34 -9.18
N PRO A 75 9.32 -4.08 -9.94
CA PRO A 75 9.86 -4.85 -11.06
C PRO A 75 10.57 -3.95 -12.06
N GLY A 76 11.77 -4.33 -12.46
CA GLY A 76 12.55 -3.59 -13.44
C GLY A 76 13.43 -2.49 -12.87
N GLU A 77 13.39 -2.24 -11.57
CA GLU A 77 14.20 -1.19 -10.95
C GLU A 77 14.97 -1.74 -9.76
N LYS A 78 16.26 -1.48 -9.72
CA LYS A 78 17.10 -1.92 -8.62
C LYS A 78 17.03 -0.92 -7.47
N ASP A 79 17.02 -1.45 -6.25
CA ASP A 79 17.03 -0.65 -5.02
C ASP A 79 15.81 0.25 -4.85
N VAL A 80 14.76 0.01 -5.63
CA VAL A 80 13.51 0.76 -5.51
C VAL A 80 12.42 -0.21 -5.06
N CYS A 81 11.70 0.17 -4.02
CA CYS A 81 10.52 -0.60 -3.62
C CYS A 81 9.27 0.13 -4.05
N GLU A 82 8.16 -0.56 -3.96
CA GLU A 82 6.85 0.01 -4.25
C GLU A 82 5.96 -0.12 -3.04
N LEU A 83 5.29 0.99 -2.68
CA LEU A 83 4.21 0.96 -1.70
C LEU A 83 3.00 0.40 -2.43
N GLN A 84 2.49 -0.71 -1.92
CA GLN A 84 1.49 -1.50 -2.66
C GLN A 84 0.25 -1.71 -1.84
N LYS A 85 -0.90 -1.65 -2.52
CA LYS A 85 -2.18 -2.08 -1.98
C LYS A 85 -2.48 -1.49 -0.61
N MET A 86 -2.32 -0.16 -0.50
CA MET A 86 -2.66 0.56 0.72
C MET A 86 -4.11 1.01 0.65
N TYR A 87 -4.94 0.39 1.48
CA TYR A 87 -6.37 0.66 1.48
C TYR A 87 -6.91 0.67 2.90
N PHE A 88 -7.85 1.56 3.16
CA PHE A 88 -8.44 1.72 4.48
C PHE A 88 -9.96 1.82 4.37
N LEU A 89 -10.66 1.16 5.28
CA LEU A 89 -12.12 1.32 5.35
C LEU A 89 -12.47 2.75 5.78
N PRO A 90 -13.67 3.24 5.42
CA PRO A 90 -14.04 4.63 5.75
C PRO A 90 -13.92 4.98 7.23
N GLU A 91 -14.16 4.04 8.12
CA GLU A 91 -14.11 4.31 9.56
C GLU A 91 -12.72 4.63 10.08
N THR A 92 -11.66 4.46 9.26
CA THR A 92 -10.31 4.81 9.68
C THR A 92 -9.98 6.28 9.49
N ARG A 93 -10.80 6.99 8.72
CA ARG A 93 -10.47 8.36 8.30
C ARG A 93 -10.44 9.31 9.49
N GLY A 94 -9.51 10.28 9.45
CA GLY A 94 -9.41 11.30 10.47
C GLY A 94 -8.79 10.84 11.78
N ARG A 95 -8.18 9.66 11.81
CA ARG A 95 -7.64 9.07 13.03
C ARG A 95 -6.12 8.91 13.01
N GLY A 96 -5.45 9.40 11.97
CA GLY A 96 -3.99 9.29 11.85
C GLY A 96 -3.49 7.91 11.48
N ILE A 97 -4.37 6.98 11.17
CA ILE A 97 -4.00 5.60 10.86
C ILE A 97 -3.15 5.52 9.59
N GLY A 98 -3.53 6.30 8.57
CA GLY A 98 -2.78 6.31 7.32
C GLY A 98 -1.34 6.77 7.50
N ALA A 99 -1.14 7.84 8.29
CA ALA A 99 0.20 8.35 8.55
C ALA A 99 1.04 7.35 9.31
N GLU A 100 0.45 6.66 10.28
CA GLU A 100 1.16 5.65 11.05
C GLU A 100 1.52 4.45 10.18
N MET A 101 0.62 4.04 9.30
CA MET A 101 0.90 2.94 8.36
C MET A 101 2.03 3.32 7.41
N MET A 102 2.02 4.57 6.89
CA MET A 102 3.09 5.02 6.02
C MET A 102 4.44 4.92 6.71
N GLN A 103 4.50 5.36 7.97
CA GLN A 103 5.73 5.30 8.74
C GLN A 103 6.20 3.86 8.90
N THR A 104 5.28 2.96 9.21
CA THR A 104 5.60 1.54 9.37
C THR A 104 6.18 0.95 8.09
N CYS A 105 5.54 1.22 6.96
CA CYS A 105 6.00 0.70 5.66
C CYS A 105 7.37 1.27 5.28
N LEU A 106 7.57 2.56 5.47
CA LEU A 106 8.83 3.19 5.07
C LEU A 106 9.98 2.77 5.97
N GLU A 107 9.73 2.52 7.25
CA GLU A 107 10.75 1.98 8.14
C GLU A 107 11.18 0.59 7.71
N PHE A 108 10.22 -0.26 7.33
CA PHE A 108 10.55 -1.57 6.80
C PHE A 108 11.42 -1.43 5.55
N ALA A 109 11.01 -0.55 4.63
CA ALA A 109 11.76 -0.36 3.38
C ALA A 109 13.20 0.07 3.64
N ARG A 110 13.40 0.99 4.59
CA ARG A 110 14.76 1.43 4.93
C ARG A 110 15.59 0.31 5.52
N LYS A 111 15.00 -0.49 6.38
CA LYS A 111 15.70 -1.64 6.97
C LYS A 111 16.12 -2.65 5.92
N GLU A 112 15.31 -2.82 4.87
CA GLU A 112 15.64 -3.76 3.80
C GLU A 112 16.69 -3.21 2.84
N GLY A 113 17.06 -1.94 2.99
CA GLY A 113 18.10 -1.36 2.14
C GLY A 113 17.60 -0.69 0.89
N TYR A 114 16.31 -0.55 0.72
CA TYR A 114 15.78 0.18 -0.43
C TYR A 114 16.16 1.65 -0.35
N LYS A 115 16.48 2.24 -1.49
CA LYS A 115 16.91 3.63 -1.56
C LYS A 115 15.79 4.58 -1.95
N LYS A 116 14.77 4.07 -2.63
CA LYS A 116 13.61 4.86 -3.05
C LYS A 116 12.35 4.05 -2.90
N CYS A 117 11.23 4.75 -2.70
CA CYS A 117 9.92 4.12 -2.67
C CYS A 117 9.04 4.79 -3.73
N TYR A 118 8.41 3.98 -4.55
CA TYR A 118 7.55 4.38 -5.65
C TYR A 118 6.11 3.98 -5.33
N LEU A 119 5.15 4.69 -5.90
CA LEU A 119 3.75 4.27 -5.82
C LEU A 119 2.99 4.72 -7.06
N GLU A 120 1.87 4.05 -7.30
CA GLU A 120 0.92 4.39 -8.36
C GLU A 120 -0.46 4.52 -7.74
N THR A 121 -1.23 5.50 -8.22
CA THR A 121 -2.59 5.69 -7.73
C THR A 121 -3.45 6.30 -8.84
N MET A 122 -4.69 6.60 -8.51
CA MET A 122 -5.66 7.14 -9.46
C MET A 122 -5.88 8.63 -9.20
N PRO A 123 -6.20 9.42 -10.26
CA PRO A 123 -6.40 10.87 -10.07
C PRO A 123 -7.50 11.23 -9.07
N TYR A 124 -8.53 10.38 -8.95
CA TYR A 124 -9.65 10.68 -8.06
C TYR A 124 -9.43 10.22 -6.62
N MET A 125 -8.30 9.59 -6.32
CA MET A 125 -7.97 9.20 -4.95
C MET A 125 -7.29 10.36 -4.22
N ILE A 126 -8.05 11.42 -3.98
CA ILE A 126 -7.51 12.69 -3.49
C ILE A 126 -6.94 12.57 -2.08
N HIS A 127 -7.64 11.87 -1.19
CA HIS A 127 -7.17 11.74 0.20
C HIS A 127 -5.85 10.97 0.28
N ALA A 128 -5.72 9.92 -0.51
CA ALA A 128 -4.48 9.16 -0.55
C ALA A 128 -3.33 10.02 -1.08
N GLN A 129 -3.57 10.78 -2.15
CA GLN A 129 -2.54 11.65 -2.71
C GLN A 129 -2.07 12.69 -1.72
N LYS A 130 -2.99 13.25 -0.92
CA LYS A 130 -2.60 14.21 0.11
C LYS A 130 -1.73 13.56 1.17
N LEU A 131 -2.06 12.35 1.57
CA LEU A 131 -1.24 11.61 2.53
C LEU A 131 0.16 11.36 1.98
N TYR A 132 0.26 10.94 0.72
CA TYR A 132 1.56 10.69 0.10
C TYR A 132 2.40 11.97 0.05
N ALA A 133 1.79 13.08 -0.36
CA ALA A 133 2.51 14.36 -0.44
C ALA A 133 3.00 14.80 0.94
N ARG A 134 2.15 14.67 1.97
CA ARG A 134 2.55 15.03 3.33
C ARG A 134 3.69 14.15 3.85
N THR A 135 3.78 12.93 3.36
CA THR A 135 4.82 12.00 3.77
C THR A 135 6.14 12.24 3.05
N GLY A 136 6.13 13.07 2.01
CA GLY A 136 7.36 13.45 1.30
C GLY A 136 7.48 12.86 -0.09
N PHE A 137 6.44 12.23 -0.60
CA PHE A 137 6.43 11.77 -1.98
C PHE A 137 6.25 12.94 -2.93
N THR A 138 6.91 12.89 -4.09
CA THR A 138 6.79 13.91 -5.12
C THR A 138 6.30 13.27 -6.42
N PRO A 139 5.57 14.03 -7.25
CA PRO A 139 5.02 13.44 -8.48
C PRO A 139 6.08 13.15 -9.53
N LEU A 140 5.80 12.14 -10.33
CA LEU A 140 6.60 11.78 -11.51
C LEU A 140 5.76 12.04 -12.75
N ASP A 141 6.45 12.22 -13.89
CA ASP A 141 5.80 12.46 -15.18
C ASP A 141 5.29 11.19 -15.85
N GLY A 142 5.69 10.04 -15.38
CA GLY A 142 5.28 8.76 -15.96
C GLY A 142 5.61 7.60 -15.04
N PRO A 143 5.20 6.39 -15.43
CA PRO A 143 5.43 5.22 -14.59
C PRO A 143 6.91 4.84 -14.55
N MET A 144 7.28 4.19 -13.45
CA MET A 144 8.59 3.59 -13.25
C MET A 144 8.40 2.10 -13.10
N GLY A 145 9.32 1.31 -13.65
CA GLY A 145 9.25 -0.14 -13.54
C GLY A 145 8.08 -0.73 -14.32
N GLU A 146 7.68 -1.94 -13.95
CA GLU A 146 6.66 -2.69 -14.67
C GLU A 146 5.68 -3.30 -13.67
N THR A 147 4.69 -2.51 -13.23
CA THR A 147 3.72 -2.96 -12.23
C THR A 147 2.52 -3.68 -12.84
N GLY A 148 2.22 -3.44 -14.12
CA GLY A 148 1.05 -4.02 -14.76
C GLY A 148 -0.25 -3.28 -14.50
N HIS A 149 -0.23 -2.22 -13.72
CA HIS A 149 -1.44 -1.47 -13.37
C HIS A 149 -1.64 -0.30 -14.35
N TYR A 150 -1.97 -0.61 -15.59
CA TYR A 150 -2.00 0.39 -16.67
C TYR A 150 -3.10 1.44 -16.51
N ASN A 151 -4.08 1.22 -15.61
CA ASN A 151 -5.12 2.21 -15.33
C ASN A 151 -4.74 3.18 -14.23
N CYS A 152 -3.62 2.99 -13.57
CA CYS A 152 -3.12 3.94 -12.58
C CYS A 152 -2.34 5.02 -13.32
N THR A 153 -2.75 6.29 -13.19
CA THR A 153 -2.18 7.37 -13.97
C THR A 153 -1.54 8.47 -13.13
N VAL A 154 -1.38 8.26 -11.83
CA VAL A 154 -0.63 9.15 -10.96
C VAL A 154 0.52 8.36 -10.36
N TRP A 155 1.73 8.87 -10.54
CA TRP A 155 2.95 8.20 -10.11
C TRP A 155 3.74 9.11 -9.19
N MET A 156 4.27 8.57 -8.08
CA MET A 156 4.99 9.36 -7.10
C MET A 156 6.20 8.59 -6.58
N ILE A 157 7.22 9.32 -6.12
CA ILE A 157 8.48 8.76 -5.67
C ILE A 157 8.96 9.47 -4.41
N LYS A 158 9.66 8.74 -3.54
CA LYS A 158 10.28 9.29 -2.34
C LYS A 158 11.66 8.70 -2.15
N GLU A 159 12.64 9.56 -1.84
CA GLU A 159 13.97 9.10 -1.46
C GLU A 159 13.92 8.58 -0.03
N LEU A 160 14.58 7.46 0.21
CA LEU A 160 14.61 6.83 1.54
C LEU A 160 15.94 6.99 2.24
N ASP A 161 17.01 7.11 1.47
CA ASP A 161 18.34 7.27 2.05
C ASP A 161 18.45 8.64 2.73
N GLY A 162 19.32 8.73 3.68
CA GLY A 162 19.52 9.96 4.40
C GLY A 162 18.43 10.23 5.43
N LYS A 163 17.63 9.26 5.71
CA LYS A 163 16.55 9.27 6.65
C LYS A 163 15.33 9.92 6.08
#